data_0a98ef3cc2e8333d1728390722df96a5
#
_entry.id   0a98ef3cc2e8333d1728390722df96a5
#
_cell.length_a   1.000
_cell.length_b   1.000
_cell.length_c   1.000
_cell.angle_alpha   90.00
_cell.angle_beta   90.00
_cell.angle_gamma   90.00
#
_symmetry.space_group_name_H-M   'P 1'
#
loop_
_entity.id
_entity.type
_entity.pdbx_description
1 polymer ?
#
loop_
_entity_poly.entity_id
_entity_poly.type
_entity_poly.pdbx_seq_one_letter_code
_entity_poly.pdbx_strand_id
1 'polypeptide(L)'
;MLAVALCGVAQADPREHTMLKGPYLQDLAPTSITVMWQLDSPAAARLVVEGPTGEKAQEVEAARIAEARIADLLPATRYRYRVEVEGTVWRGEFATAPEIGAEVPFSFVVIGDTRYSLDAHRRVVERMAQEVPDFVLGTGDMVDEGHRQEQWQQFFDVENQMLRDNVYFPAVGNHDRQGRGRTADTYRSYFSVPENGGESERYYAFSYATSRFLVLDSNEYSFALTDQTAWIERELVAARQDPAVRHIFVVMHHPPFSVSLHGGNRDLRERWTPLFERYQVTAVFSGHDHVYSRAENNGIRYFISGGGGAPLYPRRPKSNPIDVEAVKKFERVHHYLRVTITGNRIEITAIRADGTTIETTSWTEGSIPLETPAAVEVAATGAAPQMAPAPAVARPPGPRSVLWFVLLGVCLLLVAALGVVRTLRR
;
A
#
# COMPACT_ATOMS: atom_id res chain seq x y z
N MET A 1 -55.13 15.89 44.49
CA MET A 1 -54.75 14.83 43.52
C MET A 1 -53.69 15.42 42.62
N LEU A 2 -52.43 15.06 42.88
CA LEU A 2 -51.27 15.48 42.06
C LEU A 2 -51.02 14.37 41.04
N ALA A 3 -51.15 14.68 39.73
CA ALA A 3 -50.78 13.76 38.67
C ALA A 3 -49.28 13.90 38.41
N VAL A 4 -48.53 12.84 38.73
CA VAL A 4 -47.12 12.70 38.36
C VAL A 4 -47.07 12.22 36.90
N ALA A 5 -46.66 13.11 35.99
CA ALA A 5 -46.34 12.73 34.61
C ALA A 5 -45.01 11.99 34.59
N LEU A 6 -45.04 10.68 34.38
CA LEU A 6 -43.89 9.87 34.03
C LEU A 6 -43.45 10.23 32.60
N CYS A 7 -42.37 11.02 32.48
CA CYS A 7 -41.66 11.18 31.23
C CYS A 7 -40.96 9.83 30.92
N GLY A 8 -41.55 9.05 30.02
CA GLY A 8 -40.90 7.88 29.44
C GLY A 8 -39.69 8.37 28.63
N VAL A 9 -38.50 8.03 29.09
CA VAL A 9 -37.28 8.12 28.25
C VAL A 9 -37.47 7.09 27.14
N ALA A 10 -37.73 7.56 25.93
CA ALA A 10 -37.69 6.68 24.76
C ALA A 10 -36.27 6.07 24.69
N GLN A 11 -36.18 4.80 25.00
CA GLN A 11 -34.98 4.03 24.67
C GLN A 11 -34.85 4.06 23.15
N ALA A 12 -33.77 4.71 22.65
CA ALA A 12 -33.45 4.63 21.24
C ALA A 12 -33.19 3.15 20.94
N ASP A 13 -33.90 2.64 19.93
CA ASP A 13 -33.65 1.32 19.37
C ASP A 13 -32.16 1.23 19.06
N PRO A 14 -31.44 0.18 19.48
CA PRO A 14 -30.03 0.05 19.17
C PRO A 14 -29.90 0.08 17.63
N ARG A 15 -29.25 1.12 17.10
CA ARG A 15 -29.00 1.21 15.66
C ARG A 15 -28.03 0.11 15.32
N GLU A 16 -28.47 -0.84 14.53
CA GLU A 16 -27.61 -1.88 13.99
C GLU A 16 -26.60 -1.21 13.04
N HIS A 17 -25.30 -1.17 13.44
CA HIS A 17 -24.25 -0.62 12.61
C HIS A 17 -23.96 -1.52 11.40
N THR A 18 -23.79 -0.91 10.24
CA THR A 18 -23.41 -1.63 9.01
C THR A 18 -21.91 -1.53 8.77
N MET A 19 -21.26 -2.70 8.59
CA MET A 19 -19.89 -2.76 8.13
C MET A 19 -19.84 -2.42 6.64
N LEU A 20 -19.27 -1.27 6.30
CA LEU A 20 -19.13 -0.84 4.90
C LEU A 20 -17.91 -1.47 4.23
N LYS A 21 -16.79 -1.59 4.97
CA LYS A 21 -15.56 -2.24 4.50
C LYS A 21 -15.01 -3.13 5.60
N GLY A 22 -14.64 -4.34 5.26
CA GLY A 22 -13.94 -5.25 6.16
C GLY A 22 -14.82 -6.16 7.02
N PRO A 23 -14.29 -6.63 8.16
CA PRO A 23 -12.93 -6.36 8.61
C PRO A 23 -11.90 -6.91 7.61
N TYR A 24 -10.75 -6.25 7.50
CA TYR A 24 -9.67 -6.65 6.61
C TYR A 24 -8.29 -6.51 7.26
N LEU A 25 -7.34 -7.27 6.75
CA LEU A 25 -6.02 -7.46 7.36
C LEU A 25 -4.97 -6.56 6.71
N GLN A 26 -4.10 -5.97 7.54
CA GLN A 26 -3.03 -5.06 7.15
C GLN A 26 -1.77 -5.28 8.00
N ASP A 27 -0.63 -4.75 7.56
CA ASP A 27 0.64 -4.69 8.30
C ASP A 27 1.00 -6.00 9.03
N LEU A 28 1.10 -7.09 8.24
CA LEU A 28 1.45 -8.42 8.75
C LEU A 28 2.93 -8.49 9.12
N ALA A 29 3.20 -8.96 10.34
CA ALA A 29 4.54 -9.26 10.82
C ALA A 29 4.58 -10.65 11.51
N PRO A 30 5.76 -11.17 11.88
CA PRO A 30 5.85 -12.44 12.59
C PRO A 30 5.11 -12.46 13.94
N THR A 31 5.00 -11.31 14.59
CA THR A 31 4.42 -11.23 15.94
C THR A 31 3.28 -10.25 16.06
N SER A 32 2.75 -9.73 14.95
CA SER A 32 1.63 -8.77 14.98
C SER A 32 0.83 -8.75 13.70
N ILE A 33 -0.39 -8.22 13.79
CA ILE A 33 -1.32 -7.96 12.70
C ILE A 33 -2.10 -6.69 12.99
N THR A 34 -2.43 -5.95 11.97
CA THR A 34 -3.41 -4.85 12.02
C THR A 34 -4.72 -5.30 11.39
N VAL A 35 -5.83 -5.03 12.03
CA VAL A 35 -7.18 -5.25 11.51
C VAL A 35 -7.84 -3.89 11.33
N MET A 36 -8.33 -3.63 10.14
CA MET A 36 -9.05 -2.41 9.80
C MET A 36 -10.50 -2.68 9.42
N TRP A 37 -11.37 -1.70 9.63
CA TRP A 37 -12.77 -1.74 9.17
C TRP A 37 -13.35 -0.34 9.03
N GLN A 38 -14.41 -0.23 8.25
CA GLN A 38 -15.22 0.99 8.14
C GLN A 38 -16.68 0.69 8.44
N LEU A 39 -17.25 1.48 9.37
CA LEU A 39 -18.69 1.48 9.69
C LEU A 39 -19.41 2.61 8.95
N ASP A 40 -20.73 2.51 8.86
CA ASP A 40 -21.62 3.56 8.35
C ASP A 40 -21.61 4.80 9.25
N SER A 41 -21.44 4.62 10.56
CA SER A 41 -21.32 5.68 11.57
C SER A 41 -20.29 5.30 12.64
N PRO A 42 -19.70 6.29 13.36
CA PRO A 42 -18.73 6.00 14.41
C PRO A 42 -19.34 5.17 15.54
N ALA A 43 -18.68 4.07 15.90
CA ALA A 43 -19.01 3.25 17.07
C ALA A 43 -17.76 2.71 17.73
N ALA A 44 -17.84 2.47 19.03
CA ALA A 44 -16.81 1.71 19.75
C ALA A 44 -16.88 0.24 19.35
N ALA A 45 -15.72 -0.39 19.29
CA ALA A 45 -15.62 -1.77 18.88
C ALA A 45 -14.66 -2.54 19.82
N ARG A 46 -14.75 -3.86 19.76
CA ARG A 46 -13.79 -4.75 20.41
C ARG A 46 -13.22 -5.71 19.39
N LEU A 47 -11.90 -5.67 19.21
CA LEU A 47 -11.17 -6.66 18.44
C LEU A 47 -10.72 -7.78 19.37
N VAL A 48 -11.01 -9.01 18.98
CA VAL A 48 -10.59 -10.21 19.69
C VAL A 48 -9.85 -11.12 18.75
N VAL A 49 -8.69 -11.63 19.19
CA VAL A 49 -7.86 -12.58 18.44
C VAL A 49 -7.66 -13.83 19.30
N GLU A 50 -8.01 -14.99 18.76
CA GLU A 50 -7.94 -16.30 19.41
C GLU A 50 -6.86 -17.15 18.76
N GLY A 51 -5.96 -17.71 19.57
CA GLY A 51 -4.89 -18.59 19.11
C GLY A 51 -4.42 -19.59 20.16
N PRO A 52 -3.31 -20.29 19.92
CA PRO A 52 -2.82 -21.35 20.81
C PRO A 52 -2.51 -20.87 22.24
N THR A 53 -2.19 -19.60 22.41
CA THR A 53 -1.87 -18.99 23.72
C THR A 53 -3.08 -18.40 24.42
N GLY A 54 -4.29 -18.61 23.89
CA GLY A 54 -5.53 -18.05 24.40
C GLY A 54 -6.05 -16.87 23.59
N GLU A 55 -6.91 -16.08 24.22
CA GLU A 55 -7.56 -14.92 23.63
C GLU A 55 -6.81 -13.63 24.01
N LYS A 56 -6.60 -12.76 23.02
CA LYS A 56 -6.18 -11.37 23.20
C LYS A 56 -7.31 -10.45 22.74
N ALA A 57 -7.60 -9.40 23.49
CA ALA A 57 -8.64 -8.46 23.15
C ALA A 57 -8.15 -7.02 23.31
N GLN A 58 -8.65 -6.15 22.45
CA GLN A 58 -8.39 -4.72 22.43
C GLN A 58 -9.70 -3.96 22.26
N GLU A 59 -9.98 -3.04 23.19
CA GLU A 59 -11.06 -2.06 23.02
C GLU A 59 -10.61 -0.97 22.04
N VAL A 60 -11.50 -0.62 21.12
CA VAL A 60 -11.25 0.36 20.07
C VAL A 60 -12.23 1.51 20.22
N GLU A 61 -11.69 2.72 20.34
CA GLU A 61 -12.51 3.93 20.46
C GLU A 61 -13.46 4.12 19.28
N ALA A 62 -14.54 4.84 19.50
CA ALA A 62 -15.54 5.09 18.49
C ALA A 62 -14.95 5.81 17.28
N ALA A 63 -14.91 5.12 16.15
CA ALA A 63 -14.42 5.63 14.88
C ALA A 63 -15.29 5.14 13.72
N ARG A 64 -15.31 5.90 12.62
CA ARG A 64 -15.95 5.46 11.37
C ARG A 64 -15.03 4.54 10.58
N ILE A 65 -13.76 4.88 10.49
CA ILE A 65 -12.69 3.99 10.00
C ILE A 65 -11.85 3.69 11.24
N ALA A 66 -11.71 2.43 11.56
CA ALA A 66 -10.97 1.96 12.72
C ALA A 66 -9.78 1.12 12.29
N GLU A 67 -8.72 1.24 13.06
CA GLU A 67 -7.49 0.49 12.95
C GLU A 67 -7.12 -0.04 14.33
N ALA A 68 -6.84 -1.35 14.40
CA ALA A 68 -6.46 -1.99 15.65
C ALA A 68 -5.32 -2.99 15.42
N ARG A 69 -4.19 -2.78 16.11
CA ARG A 69 -3.01 -3.64 16.04
C ARG A 69 -2.95 -4.57 17.24
N ILE A 70 -2.87 -5.86 17.00
CA ILE A 70 -2.58 -6.88 18.01
C ILE A 70 -1.12 -7.33 17.87
N ALA A 71 -0.38 -7.27 18.97
CA ALA A 71 1.02 -7.66 19.06
C ALA A 71 1.23 -8.89 19.98
N ASP A 72 2.50 -9.30 20.11
CA ASP A 72 2.93 -10.46 20.92
C ASP A 72 2.22 -11.76 20.49
N LEU A 73 2.04 -11.94 19.21
CA LEU A 73 1.58 -13.17 18.59
C LEU A 73 2.76 -14.12 18.35
N LEU A 74 2.48 -15.41 18.18
CA LEU A 74 3.49 -16.40 17.78
C LEU A 74 3.69 -16.37 16.26
N PRO A 75 4.92 -16.46 15.75
CA PRO A 75 5.20 -16.55 14.32
C PRO A 75 4.62 -17.81 13.68
N ALA A 76 4.38 -17.76 12.35
CA ALA A 76 3.86 -18.86 11.54
C ALA A 76 2.65 -19.57 12.17
N THR A 77 1.78 -18.83 12.84
CA THR A 77 0.69 -19.36 13.65
C THR A 77 -0.66 -18.87 13.12
N ARG A 78 -1.63 -19.78 13.00
CA ARG A 78 -3.00 -19.45 12.63
C ARG A 78 -3.78 -18.92 13.83
N TYR A 79 -4.54 -17.86 13.58
CA TYR A 79 -5.42 -17.19 14.51
C TYR A 79 -6.80 -17.02 13.90
N ARG A 80 -7.84 -17.03 14.74
CA ARG A 80 -9.16 -16.49 14.39
C ARG A 80 -9.31 -15.12 15.00
N TYR A 81 -10.04 -14.26 14.34
CA TYR A 81 -10.36 -12.97 14.92
C TYR A 81 -11.83 -12.62 14.74
N ARG A 82 -12.30 -11.71 15.58
CA ARG A 82 -13.62 -11.13 15.47
C ARG A 82 -13.60 -9.66 15.86
N VAL A 83 -14.42 -8.88 15.18
CA VAL A 83 -14.73 -7.50 15.52
C VAL A 83 -16.17 -7.47 16.04
N GLU A 84 -16.35 -6.96 17.23
CA GLU A 84 -17.62 -6.87 17.94
C GLU A 84 -18.02 -5.40 18.04
N VAL A 85 -19.22 -5.03 17.55
CA VAL A 85 -19.78 -3.67 17.63
C VAL A 85 -21.25 -3.80 18.05
N GLU A 86 -21.60 -3.30 19.21
CA GLU A 86 -22.98 -3.26 19.74
C GLU A 86 -23.78 -4.57 19.55
N GLY A 87 -23.09 -5.71 19.78
CA GLY A 87 -23.71 -7.04 19.67
C GLY A 87 -23.62 -7.70 18.30
N THR A 88 -23.28 -6.96 17.24
CA THR A 88 -22.99 -7.54 15.92
C THR A 88 -21.53 -8.02 15.85
N VAL A 89 -21.26 -9.16 15.20
CA VAL A 89 -19.96 -9.81 15.20
C VAL A 89 -19.54 -10.19 13.78
N TRP A 90 -18.40 -9.67 13.32
CA TRP A 90 -17.74 -10.07 12.07
C TRP A 90 -16.49 -10.89 12.38
N ARG A 91 -16.23 -11.93 11.59
CA ARG A 91 -15.18 -12.92 11.82
C ARG A 91 -14.29 -13.10 10.60
N GLY A 92 -13.04 -13.46 10.85
CA GLY A 92 -12.04 -13.87 9.87
C GLY A 92 -10.96 -14.71 10.52
N GLU A 93 -10.00 -15.12 9.71
CA GLU A 93 -8.81 -15.83 10.18
C GLU A 93 -7.55 -15.30 9.48
N PHE A 94 -6.39 -15.53 10.07
CA PHE A 94 -5.11 -15.22 9.47
C PHE A 94 -4.01 -16.14 9.98
N ALA A 95 -2.88 -16.15 9.30
CA ALA A 95 -1.63 -16.65 9.83
C ALA A 95 -0.63 -15.52 9.97
N THR A 96 0.10 -15.47 11.09
CA THR A 96 1.25 -14.56 11.23
C THR A 96 2.37 -14.96 10.28
N ALA A 97 3.18 -13.99 9.85
CA ALA A 97 4.34 -14.28 9.04
C ALA A 97 5.31 -15.24 9.77
N PRO A 98 6.06 -16.07 9.05
CA PRO A 98 7.18 -16.79 9.64
C PRO A 98 8.25 -15.83 10.16
N GLU A 99 9.10 -16.32 11.05
CA GLU A 99 10.30 -15.59 11.47
C GLU A 99 11.14 -15.20 10.25
N ILE A 100 11.78 -14.03 10.32
CA ILE A 100 12.69 -13.59 9.26
C ILE A 100 13.88 -14.57 9.19
N GLY A 101 14.16 -15.06 7.98
CA GLY A 101 15.16 -16.09 7.74
C GLY A 101 14.65 -17.53 7.84
N ALA A 102 13.38 -17.75 8.18
CA ALA A 102 12.79 -19.09 8.19
C ALA A 102 12.79 -19.71 6.78
N GLU A 103 13.37 -20.89 6.65
CA GLU A 103 13.47 -21.62 5.38
C GLU A 103 12.20 -22.44 5.09
N VAL A 104 11.05 -21.79 5.11
CA VAL A 104 9.75 -22.42 4.83
C VAL A 104 9.27 -22.03 3.43
N PRO A 105 8.63 -22.94 2.69
CA PRO A 105 7.95 -22.57 1.45
C PRO A 105 6.79 -21.62 1.72
N PHE A 106 6.60 -20.66 0.82
CA PHE A 106 5.45 -19.76 0.87
C PHE A 106 5.03 -19.33 -0.53
N SER A 107 3.82 -18.78 -0.66
CA SER A 107 3.30 -18.30 -1.91
C SER A 107 2.53 -16.99 -1.72
N PHE A 108 2.55 -16.16 -2.75
CA PHE A 108 1.75 -14.96 -2.81
C PHE A 108 1.19 -14.73 -4.21
N VAL A 109 0.17 -13.92 -4.30
CA VAL A 109 -0.42 -13.52 -5.59
C VAL A 109 -0.17 -12.03 -5.84
N VAL A 110 -0.12 -11.66 -7.14
CA VAL A 110 0.10 -10.28 -7.57
C VAL A 110 -1.01 -9.85 -8.51
N ILE A 111 -1.64 -8.73 -8.22
CA ILE A 111 -2.72 -8.14 -9.01
C ILE A 111 -2.57 -6.61 -9.06
N GLY A 112 -3.01 -5.98 -10.15
CA GLY A 112 -3.13 -4.52 -10.26
C GLY A 112 -4.13 -4.11 -11.31
N ASP A 113 -4.42 -2.79 -11.36
CA ASP A 113 -5.32 -2.20 -12.34
C ASP A 113 -6.71 -2.84 -12.30
N THR A 114 -7.28 -2.91 -11.10
CA THR A 114 -8.57 -3.61 -10.83
C THR A 114 -9.79 -2.76 -11.16
N ARG A 115 -9.61 -1.50 -11.44
CA ARG A 115 -10.63 -0.48 -11.73
C ARG A 115 -11.52 -0.82 -12.94
N TYR A 116 -12.66 -0.14 -13.11
CA TYR A 116 -13.65 -0.18 -14.19
C TYR A 116 -14.54 -1.44 -14.24
N SER A 117 -14.02 -2.59 -14.59
CA SER A 117 -14.86 -3.77 -14.81
C SER A 117 -14.93 -4.64 -13.56
N LEU A 118 -15.96 -4.40 -12.75
CA LEU A 118 -16.20 -5.21 -11.53
C LEU A 118 -16.35 -6.70 -11.84
N ASP A 119 -16.92 -7.05 -13.00
CA ASP A 119 -17.08 -8.44 -13.39
C ASP A 119 -15.76 -9.11 -13.76
N ALA A 120 -14.86 -8.39 -14.45
CA ALA A 120 -13.52 -8.91 -14.73
C ALA A 120 -12.70 -9.01 -13.44
N HIS A 121 -12.74 -7.98 -12.59
CA HIS A 121 -12.09 -7.98 -11.29
C HIS A 121 -12.57 -9.13 -10.41
N ARG A 122 -13.87 -9.32 -10.28
CA ARG A 122 -14.44 -10.43 -9.50
C ARG A 122 -13.97 -11.80 -9.97
N ARG A 123 -13.97 -12.05 -11.29
CA ARG A 123 -13.46 -13.32 -11.84
C ARG A 123 -11.98 -13.56 -11.51
N VAL A 124 -11.15 -12.51 -11.53
CA VAL A 124 -9.75 -12.63 -11.15
C VAL A 124 -9.61 -12.96 -9.66
N VAL A 125 -10.31 -12.23 -8.79
CA VAL A 125 -10.27 -12.43 -7.32
C VAL A 125 -10.78 -13.80 -6.92
N GLU A 126 -11.90 -14.28 -7.52
CA GLU A 126 -12.42 -15.62 -7.29
C GLU A 126 -11.42 -16.73 -7.64
N ARG A 127 -10.57 -16.50 -8.63
CA ARG A 127 -9.47 -17.41 -8.95
C ARG A 127 -8.30 -17.30 -7.99
N MET A 128 -7.92 -16.08 -7.64
CA MET A 128 -6.86 -15.84 -6.65
C MET A 128 -7.19 -16.51 -5.31
N ALA A 129 -8.45 -16.47 -4.87
CA ALA A 129 -8.89 -17.08 -3.62
C ALA A 129 -8.68 -18.62 -3.60
N GLN A 130 -8.67 -19.28 -4.75
CA GLN A 130 -8.44 -20.72 -4.85
C GLN A 130 -6.97 -21.12 -4.67
N GLU A 131 -6.03 -20.14 -4.81
CA GLU A 131 -4.60 -20.36 -4.62
C GLU A 131 -4.17 -20.44 -3.15
N VAL A 132 -5.04 -19.97 -2.22
CA VAL A 132 -4.76 -19.92 -0.78
C VAL A 132 -3.38 -19.26 -0.51
N PRO A 133 -3.14 -18.04 -0.98
CA PRO A 133 -1.84 -17.39 -0.82
C PRO A 133 -1.59 -16.98 0.63
N ASP A 134 -0.34 -16.80 0.99
CA ASP A 134 0.04 -16.26 2.30
C ASP A 134 -0.25 -14.75 2.41
N PHE A 135 -0.19 -14.02 1.28
CA PHE A 135 -0.57 -12.61 1.18
C PHE A 135 -0.79 -12.19 -0.29
N VAL A 136 -1.26 -10.99 -0.47
CA VAL A 136 -1.52 -10.37 -1.79
C VAL A 136 -0.63 -9.14 -1.98
N LEU A 137 0.00 -9.01 -3.15
CA LEU A 137 0.69 -7.80 -3.59
C LEU A 137 -0.17 -7.04 -4.59
N GLY A 138 -0.45 -5.78 -4.31
CA GLY A 138 -1.14 -4.87 -5.21
C GLY A 138 -0.16 -3.98 -5.99
N THR A 139 -0.26 -3.96 -7.32
CA THR A 139 0.60 -3.09 -8.15
C THR A 139 -0.02 -1.72 -8.44
N GLY A 140 -1.09 -1.33 -7.73
CA GLY A 140 -1.74 -0.02 -7.82
C GLY A 140 -2.92 0.05 -8.79
N ASP A 141 -3.52 1.23 -8.90
CA ASP A 141 -4.71 1.53 -9.69
C ASP A 141 -5.93 0.67 -9.29
N MET A 142 -6.21 0.65 -8.00
CA MET A 142 -7.36 -0.02 -7.41
C MET A 142 -8.68 0.65 -7.80
N VAL A 143 -8.64 1.97 -7.95
CA VAL A 143 -9.78 2.82 -8.35
C VAL A 143 -9.41 3.70 -9.53
N ASP A 144 -10.41 4.25 -10.23
CA ASP A 144 -10.16 5.16 -11.37
C ASP A 144 -9.91 6.61 -10.92
N GLU A 145 -10.55 7.02 -9.83
CA GLU A 145 -10.39 8.36 -9.27
C GLU A 145 -10.30 8.26 -7.74
N GLY A 146 -9.09 8.42 -7.19
CA GLY A 146 -8.79 8.20 -5.76
C GLY A 146 -9.62 9.00 -4.76
N HIS A 147 -10.34 10.06 -5.21
CA HIS A 147 -11.25 10.82 -4.35
C HIS A 147 -12.68 10.25 -4.30
N ARG A 148 -13.03 9.29 -5.15
CA ARG A 148 -14.39 8.73 -5.24
C ARG A 148 -14.59 7.58 -4.28
N GLN A 149 -15.33 7.86 -3.23
CA GLN A 149 -15.64 6.87 -2.18
C GLN A 149 -16.40 5.66 -2.71
N GLU A 150 -17.25 5.84 -3.74
CA GLU A 150 -18.03 4.77 -4.37
C GLU A 150 -17.14 3.75 -5.05
N GLN A 151 -16.04 4.19 -5.67
CA GLN A 151 -15.09 3.30 -6.34
C GLN A 151 -14.28 2.50 -5.33
N TRP A 152 -13.86 3.12 -4.22
CA TRP A 152 -13.27 2.41 -3.10
C TRP A 152 -14.23 1.38 -2.51
N GLN A 153 -15.51 1.71 -2.37
CA GLN A 153 -16.51 0.75 -1.91
C GLN A 153 -16.60 -0.45 -2.86
N GLN A 154 -16.65 -0.20 -4.18
CA GLN A 154 -16.67 -1.25 -5.21
C GLN A 154 -15.42 -2.15 -5.15
N PHE A 155 -14.25 -1.58 -4.94
CA PHE A 155 -13.01 -2.35 -4.75
C PHE A 155 -13.14 -3.27 -3.53
N PHE A 156 -13.49 -2.72 -2.37
CA PHE A 156 -13.64 -3.51 -1.15
C PHE A 156 -14.76 -4.55 -1.24
N ASP A 157 -15.86 -4.27 -1.93
CA ASP A 157 -16.94 -5.23 -2.12
C ASP A 157 -16.51 -6.46 -2.93
N VAL A 158 -15.62 -6.28 -3.91
CA VAL A 158 -15.07 -7.39 -4.70
C VAL A 158 -14.01 -8.14 -3.91
N GLU A 159 -13.11 -7.44 -3.24
CA GLU A 159 -11.96 -8.00 -2.52
C GLU A 159 -12.32 -8.51 -1.09
N ASN A 160 -13.52 -8.25 -0.59
CA ASN A 160 -13.89 -8.43 0.82
C ASN A 160 -13.49 -9.80 1.39
N GLN A 161 -13.75 -10.89 0.69
CA GLN A 161 -13.39 -12.23 1.17
C GLN A 161 -11.87 -12.44 1.20
N MET A 162 -11.17 -12.00 0.16
CA MET A 162 -9.73 -12.10 0.06
C MET A 162 -9.05 -11.29 1.18
N LEU A 163 -9.46 -10.04 1.37
CA LEU A 163 -8.86 -9.11 2.34
C LEU A 163 -9.19 -9.47 3.79
N ARG A 164 -10.25 -10.25 4.03
CA ARG A 164 -10.63 -10.72 5.37
C ARG A 164 -9.64 -11.74 5.92
N ASP A 165 -9.12 -12.60 5.05
CA ASP A 165 -8.32 -13.74 5.46
C ASP A 165 -6.86 -13.64 4.95
N ASN A 166 -6.54 -12.64 4.11
CA ASN A 166 -5.21 -12.39 3.58
C ASN A 166 -4.83 -10.92 3.70
N VAL A 167 -3.58 -10.66 4.07
CA VAL A 167 -3.05 -9.30 4.07
C VAL A 167 -2.79 -8.82 2.65
N TYR A 168 -3.18 -7.60 2.35
CA TYR A 168 -2.94 -6.92 1.09
C TYR A 168 -1.87 -5.85 1.28
N PHE A 169 -0.78 -5.94 0.51
CA PHE A 169 0.31 -4.97 0.47
C PHE A 169 0.23 -4.15 -0.82
N PRO A 170 -0.43 -2.99 -0.82
CA PRO A 170 -0.64 -2.19 -2.00
C PRO A 170 0.53 -1.28 -2.36
N ALA A 171 0.91 -1.19 -3.65
CA ALA A 171 1.56 -0.02 -4.19
C ALA A 171 0.52 1.04 -4.56
N VAL A 172 0.87 2.31 -4.53
CA VAL A 172 -0.02 3.39 -4.97
C VAL A 172 0.11 3.62 -6.48
N GLY A 173 -1.01 3.52 -7.21
CA GLY A 173 -1.11 3.83 -8.63
C GLY A 173 -1.35 5.32 -8.89
N ASN A 174 -1.31 5.73 -10.15
CA ASN A 174 -1.56 7.12 -10.50
C ASN A 174 -3.05 7.52 -10.38
N HIS A 175 -3.95 6.57 -10.48
CA HIS A 175 -5.39 6.76 -10.31
C HIS A 175 -5.84 6.71 -8.84
N ASP A 176 -5.09 6.07 -7.96
CA ASP A 176 -5.38 6.04 -6.51
C ASP A 176 -5.18 7.40 -5.83
N ARG A 177 -4.54 8.34 -6.52
CA ARG A 177 -4.24 9.70 -6.04
C ARG A 177 -5.35 10.69 -6.37
N GLN A 178 -5.38 11.80 -5.64
CA GLN A 178 -6.45 12.78 -5.73
C GLN A 178 -5.96 14.22 -5.81
N GLY A 179 -6.78 15.07 -6.44
CA GLY A 179 -6.59 16.51 -6.50
C GLY A 179 -5.38 16.99 -7.30
N ARG A 180 -5.15 18.31 -7.31
CA ARG A 180 -4.03 18.92 -8.01
C ARG A 180 -2.67 18.61 -7.39
N GLY A 181 -2.63 18.40 -6.07
CA GLY A 181 -1.45 17.98 -5.32
C GLY A 181 -1.12 16.50 -5.48
N ARG A 182 -2.00 15.74 -6.14
CA ARG A 182 -1.87 14.30 -6.33
C ARG A 182 -1.53 13.57 -5.03
N THR A 183 -2.25 13.93 -3.97
CA THR A 183 -2.14 13.27 -2.67
C THR A 183 -2.79 11.89 -2.73
N ALA A 184 -2.44 11.03 -1.79
CA ALA A 184 -3.02 9.71 -1.65
C ALA A 184 -3.81 9.58 -0.33
N ASP A 185 -4.51 10.65 0.08
CA ASP A 185 -5.12 10.73 1.41
C ASP A 185 -6.20 9.67 1.62
N THR A 186 -7.05 9.43 0.61
CA THR A 186 -8.07 8.37 0.69
C THR A 186 -7.44 6.98 0.73
N TYR A 187 -6.41 6.72 -0.09
CA TYR A 187 -5.62 5.49 -0.04
C TYR A 187 -5.07 5.28 1.38
N ARG A 188 -4.38 6.29 1.95
CA ARG A 188 -3.82 6.21 3.31
C ARG A 188 -4.86 6.04 4.41
N SER A 189 -6.10 6.47 4.18
CA SER A 189 -7.18 6.24 5.14
C SER A 189 -7.70 4.80 5.16
N TYR A 190 -7.42 4.04 4.11
CA TYR A 190 -7.89 2.66 3.96
C TYR A 190 -6.80 1.60 4.10
N PHE A 191 -5.53 1.98 4.05
CA PHE A 191 -4.43 1.02 4.15
C PHE A 191 -3.45 1.43 5.25
N SER A 192 -3.16 0.50 6.12
CA SER A 192 -2.10 0.59 7.14
C SER A 192 -0.96 -0.32 6.71
N VAL A 193 0.17 0.25 6.39
CA VAL A 193 1.37 -0.44 5.92
C VAL A 193 2.57 -0.04 6.76
N PRO A 194 3.72 -0.76 6.71
CA PRO A 194 4.89 -0.42 7.52
C PRO A 194 5.36 1.02 7.33
N GLU A 195 5.47 1.79 8.41
CA GLU A 195 5.95 3.19 8.42
C GLU A 195 7.48 3.26 8.43
N ASN A 196 8.15 2.75 7.40
CA ASN A 196 9.62 2.73 7.30
C ASN A 196 10.17 3.41 6.05
N GLY A 197 9.30 3.96 5.21
CA GLY A 197 9.64 4.61 3.95
C GLY A 197 9.94 6.11 4.02
N GLY A 198 9.84 6.76 5.17
CA GLY A 198 10.14 8.19 5.36
C GLY A 198 8.96 9.14 5.11
N GLU A 199 8.16 8.95 4.07
CA GLU A 199 6.84 9.60 3.90
C GLU A 199 5.77 8.54 4.12
N SER A 200 4.88 8.77 5.06
CA SER A 200 3.92 7.79 5.52
C SER A 200 3.19 7.04 4.40
N GLU A 201 3.30 5.72 4.36
CA GLU A 201 2.45 4.77 3.63
C GLU A 201 2.45 4.84 2.10
N ARG A 202 3.33 5.63 1.46
CA ARG A 202 3.42 5.71 0.01
C ARG A 202 4.45 4.75 -0.57
N TYR A 203 5.54 4.54 0.18
CA TYR A 203 6.54 3.51 -0.11
C TYR A 203 7.04 2.94 1.22
N TYR A 204 7.28 1.67 1.23
CA TYR A 204 7.63 0.93 2.44
C TYR A 204 8.33 -0.39 2.09
N ALA A 205 8.84 -1.06 3.10
CA ALA A 205 9.39 -2.40 2.93
C ALA A 205 8.94 -3.33 4.06
N PHE A 206 8.77 -4.60 3.74
CA PHE A 206 8.45 -5.66 4.70
C PHE A 206 9.25 -6.92 4.40
N SER A 207 9.33 -7.82 5.37
CA SER A 207 9.98 -9.12 5.21
C SER A 207 8.99 -10.25 5.44
N TYR A 208 9.13 -11.33 4.68
CA TYR A 208 8.39 -12.56 4.86
C TYR A 208 9.33 -13.75 4.64
N ALA A 209 9.50 -14.61 5.66
CA ALA A 209 10.46 -15.71 5.63
C ALA A 209 11.87 -15.23 5.19
N THR A 210 12.41 -15.79 4.11
CA THR A 210 13.74 -15.42 3.56
C THR A 210 13.71 -14.28 2.54
N SER A 211 12.62 -13.54 2.45
CA SER A 211 12.42 -12.54 1.39
C SER A 211 12.19 -11.13 1.95
N ARG A 212 12.81 -10.13 1.30
CA ARG A 212 12.56 -8.70 1.50
C ARG A 212 11.76 -8.14 0.34
N PHE A 213 10.72 -7.38 0.63
CA PHE A 213 9.83 -6.74 -0.33
C PHE A 213 9.95 -5.23 -0.17
N LEU A 214 10.24 -4.52 -1.27
CA LEU A 214 10.21 -3.07 -1.36
C LEU A 214 9.00 -2.67 -2.20
N VAL A 215 8.06 -1.96 -1.61
CA VAL A 215 6.90 -1.40 -2.30
C VAL A 215 7.16 0.08 -2.53
N LEU A 216 7.17 0.52 -3.79
CA LEU A 216 7.64 1.83 -4.20
C LEU A 216 6.51 2.70 -4.78
N ASP A 217 6.55 3.98 -4.48
CA ASP A 217 5.74 4.98 -5.18
C ASP A 217 6.48 5.45 -6.44
N SER A 218 6.08 4.91 -7.57
CA SER A 218 6.67 5.23 -8.88
C SER A 218 6.01 6.42 -9.60
N ASN A 219 5.20 7.22 -8.90
CA ASN A 219 4.53 8.37 -9.49
C ASN A 219 5.48 9.56 -9.65
N GLU A 220 5.59 10.08 -10.87
CA GLU A 220 6.57 11.10 -11.28
C GLU A 220 6.52 12.42 -10.49
N TYR A 221 5.39 12.72 -9.86
CA TYR A 221 5.17 13.96 -9.12
C TYR A 221 5.49 13.85 -7.62
N SER A 222 6.03 12.75 -7.22
CA SER A 222 6.60 12.61 -5.90
C SER A 222 7.90 13.40 -5.85
N PHE A 223 7.93 14.55 -5.21
CA PHE A 223 9.16 15.33 -4.93
C PHE A 223 10.19 14.48 -4.18
N ALA A 224 9.74 13.39 -3.60
CA ALA A 224 10.49 12.38 -2.91
C ALA A 224 11.20 11.37 -3.82
N LEU A 225 11.17 11.46 -5.16
CA LEU A 225 11.92 10.50 -5.99
C LEU A 225 13.40 10.45 -5.62
N THR A 226 14.01 11.58 -5.29
CA THR A 226 15.41 11.63 -4.85
C THR A 226 15.58 10.98 -3.48
N ASP A 227 14.74 11.32 -2.52
CA ASP A 227 14.79 10.77 -1.17
C ASP A 227 14.41 9.29 -1.16
N GLN A 228 13.39 8.92 -1.94
CA GLN A 228 13.00 7.53 -2.14
C GLN A 228 14.12 6.73 -2.82
N THR A 229 14.83 7.29 -3.79
CA THR A 229 15.98 6.61 -4.43
C THR A 229 17.08 6.31 -3.41
N ALA A 230 17.41 7.26 -2.56
CA ALA A 230 18.38 7.04 -1.48
C ALA A 230 17.88 6.01 -0.44
N TRP A 231 16.58 6.01 -0.15
CA TRP A 231 15.97 5.00 0.71
C TRP A 231 16.02 3.60 0.07
N ILE A 232 15.66 3.47 -1.22
CA ILE A 232 15.77 2.21 -1.97
C ILE A 232 17.20 1.65 -1.87
N GLU A 233 18.21 2.47 -2.10
CA GLU A 233 19.60 2.02 -2.03
C GLU A 233 19.95 1.54 -0.62
N ARG A 234 19.57 2.27 0.44
CA ARG A 234 19.79 1.82 1.83
C ARG A 234 19.11 0.49 2.14
N GLU A 235 17.85 0.32 1.71
CA GLU A 235 17.10 -0.94 1.92
C GLU A 235 17.75 -2.11 1.17
N LEU A 236 18.19 -1.89 -0.07
CA LEU A 236 18.85 -2.91 -0.88
C LEU A 236 20.22 -3.30 -0.27
N VAL A 237 20.98 -2.34 0.22
CA VAL A 237 22.25 -2.60 0.94
C VAL A 237 21.97 -3.42 2.19
N ALA A 238 21.02 -3.00 3.02
CA ALA A 238 20.68 -3.70 4.25
C ALA A 238 20.19 -5.13 3.96
N ALA A 239 19.33 -5.31 2.97
CA ALA A 239 18.82 -6.61 2.59
C ALA A 239 19.94 -7.56 2.10
N ARG A 240 20.94 -7.06 1.37
CA ARG A 240 22.06 -7.89 0.92
C ARG A 240 23.10 -8.17 1.99
N GLN A 241 23.17 -7.36 3.02
CA GLN A 241 24.02 -7.60 4.19
C GLN A 241 23.38 -8.54 5.23
N ASP A 242 22.07 -8.72 5.16
CA ASP A 242 21.34 -9.59 6.09
C ASP A 242 21.38 -11.05 5.59
N PRO A 243 22.06 -11.98 6.31
CA PRO A 243 22.13 -13.39 5.92
C PRO A 243 20.76 -14.11 5.96
N ALA A 244 19.78 -13.55 6.63
CA ALA A 244 18.41 -14.06 6.67
C ALA A 244 17.64 -13.77 5.36
N VAL A 245 18.11 -12.82 4.52
CA VAL A 245 17.45 -12.42 3.29
C VAL A 245 18.12 -13.06 2.07
N ARG A 246 17.39 -13.91 1.36
CA ARG A 246 17.84 -14.52 0.08
C ARG A 246 17.28 -13.78 -1.12
N HIS A 247 16.00 -13.44 -1.08
CA HIS A 247 15.27 -12.88 -2.20
C HIS A 247 14.89 -11.43 -1.93
N ILE A 248 15.01 -10.59 -2.94
CA ILE A 248 14.55 -9.21 -2.89
C ILE A 248 13.54 -9.00 -4.01
N PHE A 249 12.32 -8.63 -3.66
CA PHE A 249 11.27 -8.30 -4.60
C PHE A 249 10.96 -6.81 -4.55
N VAL A 250 10.68 -6.23 -5.71
CA VAL A 250 10.23 -4.84 -5.83
C VAL A 250 8.84 -4.81 -6.42
N VAL A 251 7.97 -3.99 -5.84
CA VAL A 251 6.61 -3.75 -6.31
C VAL A 251 6.46 -2.26 -6.57
N MET A 252 5.97 -1.89 -7.75
CA MET A 252 5.69 -0.49 -8.10
C MET A 252 4.61 -0.42 -9.18
N HIS A 253 4.00 0.74 -9.36
CA HIS A 253 2.94 0.83 -10.35
C HIS A 253 3.45 0.92 -11.79
N HIS A 254 4.35 1.86 -12.09
CA HIS A 254 4.82 2.07 -13.46
C HIS A 254 5.93 1.10 -13.85
N PRO A 255 5.83 0.40 -15.01
CA PRO A 255 6.84 -0.54 -15.46
C PRO A 255 8.06 0.17 -16.08
N PRO A 256 9.30 -0.25 -15.76
CA PRO A 256 10.50 0.24 -16.45
C PRO A 256 10.55 -0.20 -17.92
N PHE A 257 10.00 -1.36 -18.26
CA PHE A 257 9.98 -1.93 -19.62
C PHE A 257 8.58 -2.36 -20.00
N SER A 258 8.07 -1.84 -21.13
CA SER A 258 6.78 -2.23 -21.67
C SER A 258 6.67 -1.94 -23.17
N VAL A 259 5.99 -2.82 -23.89
CA VAL A 259 5.61 -2.61 -25.30
C VAL A 259 4.12 -2.31 -25.47
N SER A 260 3.41 -2.06 -24.38
CA SER A 260 1.99 -1.73 -24.34
C SER A 260 1.76 -0.22 -24.50
N LEU A 261 0.54 0.25 -24.25
CA LEU A 261 0.06 1.60 -24.59
C LEU A 261 0.96 2.73 -24.06
N HIS A 262 1.39 2.66 -22.80
CA HIS A 262 2.22 3.69 -22.19
C HIS A 262 3.71 3.53 -22.49
N GLY A 263 4.18 2.28 -22.72
CA GLY A 263 5.60 1.96 -22.90
C GLY A 263 6.35 1.94 -21.58
N GLY A 264 7.63 1.56 -21.64
CA GLY A 264 8.49 1.54 -20.45
C GLY A 264 8.81 2.95 -19.94
N ASN A 265 8.79 3.13 -18.63
CA ASN A 265 9.10 4.41 -17.98
C ASN A 265 10.62 4.65 -17.98
N ARG A 266 11.06 5.67 -18.72
CA ARG A 266 12.45 5.99 -18.91
C ARG A 266 13.13 6.43 -17.61
N ASP A 267 12.47 7.28 -16.82
CA ASP A 267 13.07 7.85 -15.61
C ASP A 267 13.32 6.77 -14.55
N LEU A 268 12.36 5.83 -14.38
CA LEU A 268 12.53 4.68 -13.49
C LEU A 268 13.65 3.75 -13.99
N ARG A 269 13.71 3.54 -15.32
CA ARG A 269 14.77 2.74 -15.93
C ARG A 269 16.16 3.35 -15.70
N GLU A 270 16.31 4.66 -15.84
CA GLU A 270 17.60 5.33 -15.65
C GLU A 270 17.99 5.45 -14.17
N ARG A 271 17.03 5.57 -13.25
CA ARG A 271 17.30 5.81 -11.82
C ARG A 271 17.35 4.55 -10.97
N TRP A 272 16.41 3.63 -11.16
CA TRP A 272 16.20 2.50 -10.24
C TRP A 272 16.71 1.17 -10.78
N THR A 273 16.61 0.91 -12.10
CA THR A 273 17.09 -0.38 -12.62
C THR A 273 18.57 -0.62 -12.39
N PRO A 274 19.50 0.38 -12.43
CA PRO A 274 20.89 0.16 -12.07
C PRO A 274 21.09 -0.27 -10.61
N LEU A 275 20.22 0.19 -9.69
CA LEU A 275 20.23 -0.28 -8.30
C LEU A 275 19.75 -1.73 -8.23
N PHE A 276 18.66 -2.07 -8.93
CA PHE A 276 18.13 -3.43 -8.96
C PHE A 276 19.15 -4.43 -9.51
N GLU A 277 19.90 -4.05 -10.55
CA GLU A 277 20.96 -4.83 -11.14
C GLU A 277 22.14 -5.01 -10.16
N ARG A 278 22.64 -3.90 -9.59
CA ARG A 278 23.75 -3.91 -8.63
C ARG A 278 23.48 -4.82 -7.43
N TYR A 279 22.28 -4.72 -6.89
CA TYR A 279 21.86 -5.47 -5.70
C TYR A 279 21.10 -6.75 -6.04
N GLN A 280 21.10 -7.18 -7.32
CA GLN A 280 20.54 -8.44 -7.79
C GLN A 280 19.11 -8.70 -7.30
N VAL A 281 18.21 -7.74 -7.55
CA VAL A 281 16.78 -7.90 -7.25
C VAL A 281 16.24 -9.15 -7.96
N THR A 282 15.52 -9.99 -7.24
CA THR A 282 15.00 -11.27 -7.71
C THR A 282 13.97 -11.10 -8.82
N ALA A 283 12.98 -10.21 -8.59
CA ALA A 283 11.98 -9.83 -9.58
C ALA A 283 11.33 -8.48 -9.22
N VAL A 284 10.80 -7.82 -10.26
CA VAL A 284 10.07 -6.56 -10.16
C VAL A 284 8.65 -6.76 -10.69
N PHE A 285 7.64 -6.39 -9.92
CA PHE A 285 6.22 -6.44 -10.28
C PHE A 285 5.69 -5.04 -10.52
N SER A 286 4.91 -4.87 -11.58
CA SER A 286 4.31 -3.60 -11.98
C SER A 286 2.90 -3.77 -12.51
N GLY A 287 2.13 -2.68 -12.60
CA GLY A 287 0.84 -2.55 -13.26
C GLY A 287 0.88 -1.54 -14.40
N HIS A 288 -0.08 -0.57 -14.38
CA HIS A 288 -0.18 0.58 -15.26
C HIS A 288 -0.51 0.26 -16.71
N ASP A 289 0.21 -0.64 -17.35
CA ASP A 289 -0.15 -1.19 -18.65
C ASP A 289 -1.06 -2.41 -18.42
N HIS A 290 -2.29 -2.33 -18.89
CA HIS A 290 -3.36 -3.30 -18.62
C HIS A 290 -3.18 -4.57 -19.48
N VAL A 291 -2.15 -5.32 -19.17
CA VAL A 291 -1.73 -6.53 -19.88
C VAL A 291 -0.93 -7.44 -18.95
N TYR A 292 -0.74 -8.68 -19.38
CA TYR A 292 0.38 -9.49 -18.92
C TYR A 292 1.60 -9.21 -19.78
N SER A 293 2.74 -8.92 -19.15
CA SER A 293 4.02 -8.88 -19.85
C SER A 293 5.15 -9.33 -18.94
N ARG A 294 6.13 -10.05 -19.54
CA ARG A 294 7.39 -10.39 -18.90
C ARG A 294 8.55 -9.82 -19.70
N ALA A 295 9.41 -9.09 -19.01
CA ALA A 295 10.65 -8.56 -19.58
C ALA A 295 11.84 -9.07 -18.78
N GLU A 296 13.00 -9.11 -19.43
CA GLU A 296 14.29 -9.45 -18.83
C GLU A 296 15.33 -8.43 -19.29
N ASN A 297 16.06 -7.87 -18.35
CA ASN A 297 17.13 -6.93 -18.62
C ASN A 297 18.24 -7.10 -17.58
N ASN A 298 19.47 -7.28 -18.02
CA ASN A 298 20.68 -7.44 -17.20
C ASN A 298 20.50 -8.42 -16.01
N GLY A 299 19.85 -9.57 -16.30
CA GLY A 299 19.62 -10.63 -15.30
C GLY A 299 18.41 -10.41 -14.39
N ILE A 300 17.78 -9.24 -14.41
CA ILE A 300 16.57 -8.95 -13.63
C ILE A 300 15.32 -9.26 -14.45
N ARG A 301 14.31 -9.84 -13.80
CA ARG A 301 13.01 -10.17 -14.38
C ARG A 301 11.95 -9.16 -13.94
N TYR A 302 11.21 -8.64 -14.92
CA TYR A 302 10.16 -7.63 -14.74
C TYR A 302 8.83 -8.23 -15.21
N PHE A 303 7.80 -8.14 -14.37
CA PHE A 303 6.47 -8.64 -14.67
C PHE A 303 5.46 -7.50 -14.59
N ILE A 304 4.63 -7.36 -15.62
CA ILE A 304 3.47 -6.49 -15.60
C ILE A 304 2.25 -7.35 -15.30
N SER A 305 1.58 -7.08 -14.19
CA SER A 305 0.34 -7.71 -13.75
C SER A 305 -0.78 -6.66 -13.67
N GLY A 306 -1.04 -5.99 -14.80
CA GLY A 306 -2.04 -4.93 -14.91
C GLY A 306 -3.39 -5.42 -15.47
N GLY A 307 -3.67 -6.71 -15.37
CA GLY A 307 -4.89 -7.33 -15.91
C GLY A 307 -6.01 -7.56 -14.91
N GLY A 308 -6.02 -6.85 -13.76
CA GLY A 308 -6.96 -7.11 -12.66
C GLY A 308 -8.43 -6.79 -12.97
N GLY A 309 -8.72 -5.82 -13.86
CA GLY A 309 -10.11 -5.42 -14.15
C GLY A 309 -10.23 -4.31 -15.18
N ALA A 310 -9.20 -3.47 -15.33
CA ALA A 310 -9.20 -2.33 -16.24
C ALA A 310 -9.27 -2.75 -17.72
N PRO A 311 -9.74 -1.85 -18.63
CA PRO A 311 -9.76 -2.11 -20.06
C PRO A 311 -8.39 -2.48 -20.60
N LEU A 312 -8.27 -3.60 -21.28
CA LEU A 312 -7.00 -4.16 -21.74
C LEU A 312 -6.40 -3.36 -22.90
N TYR A 313 -5.09 -3.11 -22.86
CA TYR A 313 -4.36 -2.33 -23.82
C TYR A 313 -3.73 -3.19 -24.95
N PRO A 314 -3.65 -2.65 -26.17
CA PRO A 314 -2.95 -3.32 -27.26
C PRO A 314 -1.43 -3.15 -27.13
N ARG A 315 -0.69 -3.98 -27.86
CA ARG A 315 0.72 -3.72 -28.14
C ARG A 315 0.87 -2.47 -29.01
N ARG A 316 1.82 -1.59 -28.68
CA ARG A 316 2.13 -0.40 -29.48
C ARG A 316 2.69 -0.79 -30.84
N PRO A 317 2.26 -0.13 -31.92
CA PRO A 317 2.83 -0.36 -33.25
C PRO A 317 4.32 -0.01 -33.34
N LYS A 318 4.76 1.01 -32.57
CA LYS A 318 6.16 1.45 -32.49
C LYS A 318 6.54 1.59 -31.02
N SER A 319 7.29 0.64 -30.53
CA SER A 319 7.85 0.66 -29.17
C SER A 319 9.34 1.07 -29.23
N ASN A 320 9.84 1.54 -28.08
CA ASN A 320 11.27 1.82 -27.94
C ASN A 320 12.06 0.52 -28.16
N PRO A 321 13.19 0.54 -28.92
CA PRO A 321 14.02 -0.64 -29.14
C PRO A 321 14.42 -1.36 -27.86
N ILE A 322 14.73 -0.64 -26.78
CA ILE A 322 15.07 -1.22 -25.47
C ILE A 322 13.90 -2.04 -24.92
N ASP A 323 12.67 -1.54 -25.01
CA ASP A 323 11.48 -2.26 -24.56
C ASP A 323 11.23 -3.50 -25.41
N VAL A 324 11.45 -3.41 -26.73
CA VAL A 324 11.30 -4.55 -27.66
C VAL A 324 12.31 -5.65 -27.36
N GLU A 325 13.54 -5.28 -27.05
CA GLU A 325 14.61 -6.22 -26.68
C GLU A 325 14.33 -6.87 -25.32
N ALA A 326 13.91 -6.09 -24.33
CA ALA A 326 13.65 -6.57 -22.97
C ALA A 326 12.44 -7.49 -22.89
N VAL A 327 11.31 -7.17 -23.56
CA VAL A 327 10.06 -7.90 -23.45
C VAL A 327 10.11 -9.26 -24.14
N LYS A 328 9.94 -10.34 -23.34
CA LYS A 328 10.00 -11.75 -23.79
C LYS A 328 8.62 -12.36 -23.98
N LYS A 329 7.61 -11.88 -23.25
CA LYS A 329 6.21 -12.34 -23.35
C LYS A 329 5.27 -11.14 -23.25
N PHE A 330 4.17 -11.19 -23.98
CA PHE A 330 3.11 -10.20 -23.95
C PHE A 330 1.78 -10.87 -24.23
N GLU A 331 0.77 -10.62 -23.41
CA GLU A 331 -0.59 -11.08 -23.66
C GLU A 331 -1.62 -10.06 -23.15
N ARG A 332 -2.59 -9.76 -24.00
CA ARG A 332 -3.70 -8.85 -23.69
C ARG A 332 -4.84 -9.63 -23.05
N VAL A 333 -4.81 -9.80 -21.71
CA VAL A 333 -5.77 -10.65 -21.01
C VAL A 333 -5.93 -10.23 -19.54
N HIS A 334 -7.11 -10.47 -18.97
CA HIS A 334 -7.31 -10.36 -17.52
C HIS A 334 -6.66 -11.57 -16.83
N HIS A 335 -5.84 -11.28 -15.82
CA HIS A 335 -4.97 -12.27 -15.17
C HIS A 335 -4.49 -11.80 -13.81
N TYR A 336 -3.83 -12.69 -13.10
CA TYR A 336 -3.01 -12.45 -11.93
C TYR A 336 -1.73 -13.29 -12.01
N LEU A 337 -0.79 -13.05 -11.11
CA LEU A 337 0.38 -13.90 -10.95
C LEU A 337 0.28 -14.69 -9.65
N ARG A 338 0.68 -15.96 -9.67
CA ARG A 338 1.02 -16.74 -8.49
C ARG A 338 2.53 -16.88 -8.43
N VAL A 339 3.11 -16.56 -7.28
CA VAL A 339 4.54 -16.68 -7.01
C VAL A 339 4.74 -17.68 -5.89
N THR A 340 5.60 -18.67 -6.09
CA THR A 340 5.94 -19.68 -5.09
C THR A 340 7.44 -19.66 -4.85
N ILE A 341 7.82 -19.62 -3.58
CA ILE A 341 9.21 -19.63 -3.11
C ILE A 341 9.45 -20.94 -2.37
N THR A 342 10.47 -21.66 -2.79
CA THR A 342 10.91 -22.91 -2.13
C THR A 342 12.44 -22.91 -2.04
N GLY A 343 12.98 -22.51 -0.91
CA GLY A 343 14.40 -22.30 -0.74
C GLY A 343 14.93 -21.25 -1.73
N ASN A 344 15.86 -21.63 -2.61
CA ASN A 344 16.40 -20.74 -3.64
C ASN A 344 15.59 -20.77 -4.96
N ARG A 345 14.57 -21.62 -5.06
CA ARG A 345 13.75 -21.74 -6.26
C ARG A 345 12.59 -20.76 -6.21
N ILE A 346 12.47 -19.98 -7.25
CA ILE A 346 11.35 -19.08 -7.52
C ILE A 346 10.56 -19.66 -8.68
N GLU A 347 9.24 -19.70 -8.54
CA GLU A 347 8.32 -20.06 -9.62
C GLU A 347 7.21 -19.02 -9.73
N ILE A 348 7.03 -18.46 -10.92
CA ILE A 348 5.99 -17.47 -11.22
C ILE A 348 5.11 -18.04 -12.33
N THR A 349 3.83 -18.21 -12.03
CA THR A 349 2.81 -18.65 -12.97
C THR A 349 1.85 -17.49 -13.22
N ALA A 350 1.73 -17.08 -14.47
CA ALA A 350 0.70 -16.13 -14.92
C ALA A 350 -0.58 -16.91 -15.30
N ILE A 351 -1.71 -16.55 -14.68
CA ILE A 351 -2.96 -17.30 -14.76
C ILE A 351 -4.07 -16.36 -15.23
N ARG A 352 -4.79 -16.75 -16.30
CA ARG A 352 -5.92 -15.97 -16.83
C ARG A 352 -7.12 -16.07 -15.87
N ALA A 353 -8.04 -15.10 -15.98
CA ALA A 353 -9.29 -15.09 -15.23
C ALA A 353 -10.17 -16.35 -15.42
N ASP A 354 -9.98 -17.11 -16.50
CA ASP A 354 -10.63 -18.40 -16.71
C ASP A 354 -9.92 -19.60 -16.05
N GLY A 355 -8.77 -19.35 -15.40
CA GLY A 355 -7.96 -20.35 -14.72
C GLY A 355 -6.92 -21.03 -15.61
N THR A 356 -6.83 -20.70 -16.90
CA THR A 356 -5.80 -21.28 -17.78
C THR A 356 -4.45 -20.55 -17.60
N THR A 357 -3.37 -21.31 -17.72
CA THR A 357 -2.01 -20.77 -17.59
C THR A 357 -1.57 -20.02 -18.85
N ILE A 358 -1.02 -18.81 -18.69
CA ILE A 358 -0.37 -18.05 -19.76
C ILE A 358 1.06 -18.60 -19.97
N GLU A 359 1.83 -18.61 -18.91
CA GLU A 359 3.16 -19.25 -18.83
C GLU A 359 3.55 -19.51 -17.37
N THR A 360 4.51 -20.42 -17.19
CA THR A 360 5.21 -20.61 -15.92
C THR A 360 6.70 -20.36 -16.16
N THR A 361 7.26 -19.46 -15.36
CA THR A 361 8.69 -19.17 -15.38
C THR A 361 9.29 -19.58 -14.04
N SER A 362 10.39 -20.34 -14.06
CA SER A 362 11.07 -20.72 -12.82
C SER A 362 12.58 -20.64 -12.97
N TRP A 363 13.25 -20.32 -11.88
CA TRP A 363 14.72 -20.29 -11.79
C TRP A 363 15.15 -20.56 -10.35
N THR A 364 16.44 -20.81 -10.20
CA THR A 364 17.07 -20.94 -8.90
C THR A 364 18.12 -19.84 -8.77
N GLU A 365 18.04 -19.07 -7.72
CA GLU A 365 19.09 -18.10 -7.41
C GLU A 365 20.31 -18.86 -6.87
N GLY A 366 21.50 -18.54 -7.42
CA GLY A 366 22.75 -19.00 -6.85
C GLY A 366 22.96 -18.42 -5.45
N SER A 367 23.78 -19.07 -4.63
CA SER A 367 24.34 -18.40 -3.45
C SER A 367 25.17 -17.21 -3.95
N ILE A 368 24.68 -16.00 -3.63
CA ILE A 368 25.37 -14.76 -3.99
C ILE A 368 26.62 -14.70 -3.12
N PRO A 369 27.85 -14.75 -3.68
CA PRO A 369 29.00 -14.40 -2.89
C PRO A 369 28.81 -12.94 -2.46
N LEU A 370 28.90 -12.67 -1.16
CA LEU A 370 29.02 -11.31 -0.65
C LEU A 370 30.36 -10.76 -1.15
N GLU A 371 30.43 -10.31 -2.40
CA GLU A 371 31.43 -9.32 -2.75
C GLU A 371 31.06 -8.10 -1.94
N THR A 372 31.84 -7.87 -0.89
CA THR A 372 31.78 -6.64 -0.12
C THR A 372 31.84 -5.50 -1.15
N PRO A 373 30.79 -4.68 -1.32
CA PRO A 373 30.88 -3.53 -2.19
C PRO A 373 32.10 -2.76 -1.72
N ALA A 374 33.05 -2.51 -2.62
CA ALA A 374 34.20 -1.69 -2.30
C ALA A 374 33.64 -0.44 -1.62
N ALA A 375 34.04 -0.20 -0.36
CA ALA A 375 33.58 0.94 0.39
C ALA A 375 33.74 2.14 -0.55
N VAL A 376 32.63 2.76 -0.91
CA VAL A 376 32.67 4.08 -1.56
C VAL A 376 33.31 4.96 -0.52
N GLU A 377 34.60 5.18 -0.65
CA GLU A 377 35.30 6.21 0.06
C GLU A 377 34.58 7.50 -0.31
N VAL A 378 33.63 7.89 0.55
CA VAL A 378 33.11 9.24 0.54
C VAL A 378 34.32 10.09 0.84
N ALA A 379 34.94 10.60 -0.22
CA ALA A 379 36.04 11.53 -0.10
C ALA A 379 35.54 12.64 0.84
N ALA A 380 36.09 12.62 2.05
CA ALA A 380 35.92 13.68 3.02
C ALA A 380 36.68 14.92 2.51
N THR A 381 36.14 15.52 1.45
CA THR A 381 36.59 16.83 0.99
C THR A 381 35.67 17.87 1.59
N GLY A 382 36.18 18.56 2.58
CA GLY A 382 35.56 19.78 3.06
C GLY A 382 35.34 19.78 4.56
N ALA A 383 36.17 20.54 5.26
CA ALA A 383 35.96 20.93 6.63
C ALA A 383 34.49 21.34 6.84
N ALA A 384 33.86 20.79 7.85
CA ALA A 384 32.54 21.20 8.27
C ALA A 384 32.51 22.72 8.47
N PRO A 385 31.61 23.47 7.83
CA PRO A 385 31.41 24.85 8.18
C PRO A 385 30.93 24.88 9.63
N GLN A 386 31.66 25.60 10.50
CA GLN A 386 31.18 25.92 11.84
C GLN A 386 29.83 26.62 11.69
N MET A 387 28.76 25.90 12.03
CA MET A 387 27.45 26.53 12.13
C MET A 387 27.46 27.54 13.26
N ALA A 388 27.27 28.79 12.90
CA ALA A 388 26.93 29.85 13.85
C ALA A 388 25.66 29.40 14.61
N PRO A 389 25.51 29.70 15.90
CA PRO A 389 24.32 29.34 16.65
C PRO A 389 23.08 29.91 15.96
N ALA A 390 22.11 29.06 15.66
CA ALA A 390 20.84 29.47 15.07
C ALA A 390 20.18 30.54 15.95
N PRO A 391 19.62 31.61 15.36
CA PRO A 391 18.85 32.59 16.11
C PRO A 391 17.68 31.90 16.79
N ALA A 392 17.43 32.18 18.06
CA ALA A 392 16.36 31.62 18.85
C ALA A 392 15.02 31.80 18.10
N VAL A 393 14.41 30.70 17.66
CA VAL A 393 13.08 30.73 17.09
C VAL A 393 12.11 31.11 18.20
N ALA A 394 11.52 32.29 18.08
CA ALA A 394 10.48 32.75 18.98
C ALA A 394 9.31 31.78 18.91
N ARG A 395 8.89 31.25 20.06
CA ARG A 395 7.69 30.37 20.15
C ARG A 395 6.49 31.15 19.62
N PRO A 396 5.63 30.53 18.79
CA PRO A 396 4.41 31.19 18.37
C PRO A 396 3.55 31.54 19.59
N PRO A 397 2.88 32.68 19.59
CA PRO A 397 2.05 33.13 20.70
C PRO A 397 0.88 32.15 20.92
N GLY A 398 0.62 31.80 22.17
CA GLY A 398 -0.46 30.89 22.57
C GLY A 398 -1.84 31.40 22.14
N PRO A 399 -2.90 30.57 22.24
CA PRO A 399 -4.23 30.82 21.65
C PRO A 399 -4.95 32.11 22.13
N ARG A 400 -4.45 32.78 23.16
CA ARG A 400 -5.01 34.05 23.61
C ARG A 400 -4.61 35.29 22.76
N SER A 401 -3.54 35.20 21.98
CA SER A 401 -3.10 36.34 21.14
C SER A 401 -3.80 36.37 19.78
N VAL A 402 -4.33 35.26 19.28
CA VAL A 402 -5.07 35.22 18.02
C VAL A 402 -6.40 35.97 18.14
N LEU A 403 -7.04 35.94 19.32
CA LEU A 403 -8.31 36.63 19.56
C LEU A 403 -8.19 38.18 19.47
N TRP A 404 -7.02 38.72 19.84
CA TRP A 404 -6.75 40.17 19.77
C TRP A 404 -6.59 40.66 18.33
N PHE A 405 -5.94 39.92 17.48
CA PHE A 405 -5.77 40.30 16.06
C PHE A 405 -7.10 40.24 15.28
N VAL A 406 -7.98 39.29 15.58
CA VAL A 406 -9.32 39.23 14.98
C VAL A 406 -10.18 40.40 15.43
N LEU A 407 -10.15 40.80 16.71
CA LEU A 407 -10.88 41.93 17.22
C LEU A 407 -10.38 43.29 16.64
N LEU A 408 -9.09 43.43 16.44
CA LEU A 408 -8.51 44.65 15.80
C LEU A 408 -8.93 44.75 14.33
N GLY A 409 -8.93 43.66 13.60
CA GLY A 409 -9.37 43.58 12.20
C GLY A 409 -10.84 43.94 12.01
N VAL A 410 -11.71 43.48 12.88
CA VAL A 410 -13.15 43.82 12.87
C VAL A 410 -13.41 45.28 13.22
N CYS A 411 -12.71 45.87 14.17
CA CYS A 411 -12.80 47.29 14.50
C CYS A 411 -12.35 48.20 13.34
N LEU A 412 -11.27 47.85 12.62
CA LEU A 412 -10.81 48.62 11.46
C LEU A 412 -11.81 48.57 10.28
N LEU A 413 -12.46 47.44 10.06
CA LEU A 413 -13.50 47.32 9.02
C LEU A 413 -14.80 48.11 9.37
N LEU A 414 -15.15 48.22 10.64
CA LEU A 414 -16.31 49.01 11.09
C LEU A 414 -16.03 50.52 10.98
N VAL A 415 -14.81 50.98 11.23
CA VAL A 415 -14.43 52.40 11.05
C VAL A 415 -14.39 52.80 9.58
N ALA A 416 -13.95 51.89 8.68
CA ALA A 416 -13.98 52.10 7.22
C ALA A 416 -15.41 52.16 6.67
N ALA A 417 -16.34 51.33 7.15
CA ALA A 417 -17.72 51.33 6.74
C ALA A 417 -18.51 52.59 7.19
N LEU A 418 -18.19 53.11 8.38
CA LEU A 418 -18.76 54.39 8.87
C LEU A 418 -18.24 55.62 8.12
N GLY A 419 -17.01 55.56 7.62
CA GLY A 419 -16.41 56.60 6.80
C GLY A 419 -17.08 56.74 5.42
N VAL A 420 -17.39 55.61 4.76
CA VAL A 420 -18.05 55.58 3.46
C VAL A 420 -19.50 56.07 3.52
N VAL A 421 -20.24 55.78 4.58
CA VAL A 421 -21.62 56.25 4.75
C VAL A 421 -21.68 57.79 4.97
N ARG A 422 -20.63 58.42 5.48
CA ARG A 422 -20.58 59.90 5.67
C ARG A 422 -20.26 60.64 4.37
N THR A 423 -19.58 60.04 3.39
CA THR A 423 -19.25 60.63 2.09
C THR A 423 -20.39 60.53 1.06
N LEU A 424 -21.37 59.63 1.27
CA LEU A 424 -22.53 59.48 0.39
C LEU A 424 -23.77 60.34 0.84
N ARG A 425 -23.66 61.14 1.89
CA ARG A 425 -24.68 62.07 2.36
C ARG A 425 -24.27 63.58 2.26
N ARG A 426 -23.36 63.92 1.40
CA ARG A 426 -23.10 65.31 0.99
C ARG A 426 -23.31 65.46 -0.51
#